data_ca1659ef8c9d6cbdea2697c2315df741
#
_entry.id   ca1659ef8c9d6cbdea2697c2315df741
#
_cell.length_a   1.000
_cell.length_b   1.000
_cell.length_c   1.000
_cell.angle_alpha   90.00
_cell.angle_beta   90.00
_cell.angle_gamma   90.00
#
_symmetry.space_group_name_H-M   'P 1'
#
loop_
_entity.id
_entity.type
_entity.pdbx_description
1 polymer ?
#
loop_
_entity_poly.entity_id
_entity_poly.type
_entity_poly.pdbx_seq_one_letter_code
_entity_poly.pdbx_strand_id
1 'polypeptide(L)'
;MKVSCVSTACFFALGFVLHAQMHRAEQDREITYWLQAPQTHQFRISHDFNVTRLGQSSVHSFVRKGSIVSASAIYDLDTGEKLPVHNVTGKAVNALGYYPAPSPDDMVVVQGDLPHPLAAGESARVRVIETYTDPESYRISNGELTWDRTLARPRNTVVLPAGWFLTEVTVPAIISLDPDGRLMLRFNNPRNDEIHVVLKAKHR
;
A
#
# COMPACT_ATOMS: atom_id res chain seq x y z
N MET A 1 -15.25 64.57 25.02
CA MET A 1 -14.73 63.28 25.52
C MET A 1 -15.61 62.19 24.96
N LYS A 2 -15.13 61.47 23.97
CA LYS A 2 -15.76 60.22 23.52
C LYS A 2 -14.63 59.20 23.29
N VAL A 3 -14.65 58.19 24.06
CA VAL A 3 -13.70 57.07 24.01
C VAL A 3 -14.19 56.13 22.94
N SER A 4 -13.31 55.82 21.99
CA SER A 4 -13.57 54.86 20.93
C SER A 4 -13.07 53.48 21.35
N CYS A 5 -13.96 52.52 21.37
CA CYS A 5 -13.67 51.12 21.59
C CYS A 5 -13.18 50.50 20.27
N VAL A 6 -11.94 50.06 20.21
CA VAL A 6 -11.42 49.29 19.09
C VAL A 6 -11.65 47.82 19.37
N SER A 7 -12.41 47.17 18.51
CA SER A 7 -12.71 45.74 18.51
C SER A 7 -11.51 44.91 18.14
N THR A 8 -11.21 43.97 18.99
CA THR A 8 -10.27 42.86 18.73
C THR A 8 -11.07 41.69 18.13
N ALA A 9 -10.88 41.44 16.87
CA ALA A 9 -11.36 40.23 16.23
C ALA A 9 -10.40 39.89 15.09
N CYS A 10 -9.57 38.87 15.29
CA CYS A 10 -8.98 38.01 14.26
C CYS A 10 -7.90 37.11 14.85
N PHE A 11 -8.27 35.94 15.27
CA PHE A 11 -7.31 34.80 15.39
C PHE A 11 -8.11 33.49 15.62
N PHE A 12 -8.77 32.99 14.59
CA PHE A 12 -9.31 31.63 14.61
C PHE A 12 -9.45 31.09 13.17
N ALA A 13 -8.35 30.89 12.47
CA ALA A 13 -8.43 30.23 11.14
C ALA A 13 -7.20 29.40 10.76
N LEU A 14 -6.23 29.19 11.65
CA LEU A 14 -4.99 28.46 11.27
C LEU A 14 -4.86 27.05 11.86
N GLY A 15 -5.85 26.56 12.62
CA GLY A 15 -5.73 25.29 13.35
C GLY A 15 -6.09 24.03 12.56
N PHE A 16 -6.81 24.11 11.44
CA PHE A 16 -7.40 22.94 10.79
C PHE A 16 -6.54 22.29 9.69
N VAL A 17 -5.57 22.97 9.15
CA VAL A 17 -4.76 22.45 8.02
C VAL A 17 -3.61 21.55 8.47
N LEU A 18 -3.13 21.70 9.69
CA LEU A 18 -1.99 20.91 10.21
C LEU A 18 -2.35 19.44 10.56
N HIS A 19 -3.59 19.16 10.93
CA HIS A 19 -3.98 17.80 11.36
C HIS A 19 -4.03 16.76 10.21
N ALA A 20 -4.38 17.16 9.01
CA ALA A 20 -4.48 16.24 7.87
C ALA A 20 -3.10 15.76 7.35
N GLN A 21 -2.06 16.57 7.50
CA GLN A 21 -0.70 16.19 7.10
C GLN A 21 0.00 15.26 8.11
N MET A 22 -0.29 15.41 9.40
CA MET A 22 0.29 14.56 10.45
C MET A 22 -0.16 13.10 10.33
N HIS A 23 -1.43 12.85 10.02
CA HIS A 23 -1.97 11.49 9.94
C HIS A 23 -1.31 10.58 8.90
N ARG A 24 -0.75 11.11 7.81
CA ARG A 24 -0.09 10.26 6.81
C ARG A 24 1.37 9.94 7.18
N ALA A 25 2.07 10.87 7.81
CA ALA A 25 3.42 10.62 8.32
C ALA A 25 3.41 9.57 9.45
N GLU A 26 2.31 9.48 10.20
CA GLU A 26 2.07 8.48 11.23
C GLU A 26 1.66 7.10 10.67
N GLN A 27 1.20 7.04 9.41
CA GLN A 27 0.95 5.76 8.74
C GLN A 27 2.28 5.12 8.37
N ASP A 28 2.81 4.32 9.27
CA ASP A 28 3.98 3.48 9.01
C ASP A 28 3.59 2.36 8.03
N ARG A 29 3.53 2.72 6.75
CA ARG A 29 3.14 1.84 5.66
C ARG A 29 4.25 1.70 4.65
N GLU A 30 4.65 0.46 4.44
CA GLU A 30 5.66 0.10 3.47
C GLU A 30 5.18 -1.06 2.59
N ILE A 31 5.37 -0.93 1.29
CA ILE A 31 5.08 -2.02 0.36
C ILE A 31 6.34 -2.38 -0.41
N THR A 32 6.62 -3.68 -0.46
CA THR A 32 7.64 -4.24 -1.35
C THR A 32 6.97 -5.16 -2.38
N TYR A 33 7.33 -4.94 -3.65
CA TYR A 33 6.91 -5.72 -4.80
C TYR A 33 8.10 -6.52 -5.32
N TRP A 34 8.07 -7.85 -5.21
CA TRP A 34 9.06 -8.72 -5.81
C TRP A 34 8.51 -9.21 -7.14
N LEU A 35 9.03 -8.67 -8.25
CA LEU A 35 8.66 -9.10 -9.58
C LEU A 35 9.20 -10.51 -9.82
N GLN A 36 8.33 -11.43 -10.25
CA GLN A 36 8.68 -12.80 -10.60
C GLN A 36 9.08 -12.88 -12.08
N ALA A 37 9.27 -14.08 -12.63
CA ALA A 37 9.56 -14.25 -14.05
C ALA A 37 8.51 -13.51 -14.91
N PRO A 38 8.89 -12.61 -15.83
CA PRO A 38 7.95 -11.70 -16.49
C PRO A 38 6.83 -12.41 -17.27
N GLN A 39 7.10 -13.62 -17.76
CA GLN A 39 6.13 -14.44 -18.48
C GLN A 39 4.95 -14.89 -17.62
N THR A 40 5.10 -14.86 -16.30
CA THR A 40 4.03 -15.21 -15.37
C THR A 40 3.08 -14.04 -15.10
N HIS A 41 3.49 -12.81 -15.41
CA HIS A 41 2.79 -11.56 -15.04
C HIS A 41 2.56 -11.46 -13.52
N GLN A 42 3.39 -12.16 -12.74
CA GLN A 42 3.22 -12.27 -11.29
C GLN A 42 4.24 -11.43 -10.54
N PHE A 43 3.79 -10.87 -9.42
CA PHE A 43 4.65 -10.27 -8.42
C PHE A 43 4.10 -10.54 -7.02
N ARG A 44 5.01 -10.85 -6.10
CA ARG A 44 4.69 -10.98 -4.69
C ARG A 44 4.69 -9.61 -4.04
N ILE A 45 3.71 -9.35 -3.19
CA ILE A 45 3.61 -8.13 -2.40
C ILE A 45 3.82 -8.48 -0.94
N SER A 46 4.57 -7.65 -0.22
CA SER A 46 4.55 -7.57 1.24
C SER A 46 4.14 -6.14 1.62
N HIS A 47 3.09 -6.02 2.39
CA HIS A 47 2.58 -4.75 2.84
C HIS A 47 2.57 -4.72 4.38
N ASP A 48 3.46 -3.93 4.95
CA ASP A 48 3.60 -3.74 6.39
C ASP A 48 2.88 -2.45 6.81
N PHE A 49 2.08 -2.51 7.86
CA PHE A 49 1.40 -1.33 8.41
C PHE A 49 0.89 -1.54 9.84
N ASN A 50 0.62 -0.42 10.51
CA ASN A 50 0.05 -0.41 11.84
C ASN A 50 -1.48 -0.26 11.79
N VAL A 51 -2.16 -0.98 12.66
CA VAL A 51 -3.59 -0.89 12.93
C VAL A 51 -3.78 -0.31 14.31
N THR A 52 -4.52 0.80 14.43
CA THR A 52 -4.63 1.57 15.68
C THR A 52 -6.06 1.95 16.04
N ARG A 53 -7.05 1.61 15.18
CA ARG A 53 -8.44 2.02 15.40
C ARG A 53 -9.07 1.22 16.53
N LEU A 54 -9.57 1.93 17.54
CA LEU A 54 -10.31 1.32 18.66
C LEU A 54 -11.45 0.40 18.17
N GLY A 55 -11.51 -0.80 18.73
CA GLY A 55 -12.51 -1.82 18.40
C GLY A 55 -12.31 -2.53 17.07
N GLN A 56 -11.23 -2.24 16.33
CA GLN A 56 -10.93 -2.94 15.10
C GLN A 56 -10.51 -4.37 15.41
N SER A 57 -11.22 -5.34 14.81
CA SER A 57 -11.03 -6.79 15.01
C SER A 57 -10.47 -7.49 13.77
N SER A 58 -10.24 -6.75 12.67
CA SER A 58 -9.74 -7.32 11.42
C SER A 58 -8.93 -6.33 10.61
N VAL A 59 -8.11 -6.86 9.72
CA VAL A 59 -7.32 -6.11 8.74
C VAL A 59 -7.77 -6.46 7.33
N HIS A 60 -7.64 -5.51 6.40
CA HIS A 60 -8.18 -5.65 5.06
C HIS A 60 -7.14 -5.26 4.01
N SER A 61 -6.95 -6.13 3.00
CA SER A 61 -6.22 -5.83 1.77
C SER A 61 -7.19 -5.83 0.59
N PHE A 62 -7.34 -4.66 -0.04
CA PHE A 62 -8.20 -4.49 -1.21
C PHE A 62 -7.45 -4.89 -2.47
N VAL A 63 -7.96 -5.92 -3.15
CA VAL A 63 -7.38 -6.39 -4.40
C VAL A 63 -7.69 -5.38 -5.50
N ARG A 64 -6.67 -4.97 -6.24
CA ARG A 64 -6.83 -4.06 -7.37
C ARG A 64 -7.69 -4.70 -8.46
N LYS A 65 -8.63 -3.93 -8.99
CA LYS A 65 -9.45 -4.38 -10.14
C LYS A 65 -8.55 -4.83 -11.31
N GLY A 66 -8.88 -5.95 -11.91
CA GLY A 66 -8.11 -6.56 -13.00
C GLY A 66 -6.97 -7.48 -12.54
N SER A 67 -6.60 -7.46 -11.25
CA SER A 67 -5.61 -8.36 -10.68
C SER A 67 -6.27 -9.61 -10.10
N ILE A 68 -5.58 -10.75 -10.20
CA ILE A 68 -5.94 -11.98 -9.50
C ILE A 68 -4.99 -12.16 -8.32
N VAL A 69 -5.56 -12.32 -7.12
CA VAL A 69 -4.80 -12.54 -5.90
C VAL A 69 -4.72 -14.04 -5.56
N SER A 70 -3.56 -14.48 -5.11
CA SER A 70 -3.32 -15.85 -4.63
C SER A 70 -2.31 -15.86 -3.49
N ALA A 71 -2.20 -17.00 -2.81
CA ALA A 71 -1.24 -17.24 -1.73
C ALA A 71 -1.25 -16.16 -0.64
N SER A 72 -2.46 -15.71 -0.26
CA SER A 72 -2.62 -14.67 0.76
C SER A 72 -2.27 -15.20 2.16
N ALA A 73 -1.50 -14.41 2.90
CA ALA A 73 -1.19 -14.65 4.30
C ALA A 73 -1.09 -13.31 5.03
N ILE A 74 -1.54 -13.28 6.28
CA ILE A 74 -1.40 -12.11 7.14
C ILE A 74 -0.71 -12.57 8.42
N TYR A 75 0.26 -11.79 8.87
CA TYR A 75 1.04 -12.05 10.08
C TYR A 75 0.92 -10.87 11.02
N ASP A 76 0.76 -11.16 12.28
CA ASP A 76 1.07 -10.22 13.35
C ASP A 76 2.60 -10.13 13.47
N LEU A 77 3.17 -8.93 13.33
CA LEU A 77 4.61 -8.72 13.40
C LEU A 77 5.14 -8.61 14.84
N ASP A 78 4.27 -8.41 15.81
CA ASP A 78 4.64 -8.32 17.22
C ASP A 78 4.79 -9.71 17.85
N THR A 79 3.97 -10.68 17.41
CA THR A 79 4.00 -12.07 17.89
C THR A 79 4.66 -13.04 16.88
N GLY A 80 4.69 -12.70 15.59
CA GLY A 80 5.09 -13.58 14.50
C GLY A 80 4.00 -14.57 14.08
N GLU A 81 2.82 -14.52 14.68
CA GLU A 81 1.74 -15.46 14.41
C GLU A 81 1.06 -15.18 13.06
N LYS A 82 0.66 -16.24 12.40
CA LYS A 82 -0.17 -16.16 11.19
C LYS A 82 -1.63 -16.03 11.58
N LEU A 83 -2.27 -14.95 11.12
CA LEU A 83 -3.68 -14.70 11.35
C LEU A 83 -4.57 -15.55 10.43
N PRO A 84 -5.80 -15.93 10.87
CA PRO A 84 -6.80 -16.51 9.99
C PRO A 84 -7.15 -15.56 8.86
N VAL A 85 -7.22 -16.08 7.61
CA VAL A 85 -7.45 -15.27 6.41
C VAL A 85 -8.60 -15.85 5.61
N HIS A 86 -9.50 -14.97 5.13
CA HIS A 86 -10.58 -15.32 4.21
C HIS A 86 -10.84 -14.18 3.21
N ASN A 87 -11.52 -14.51 2.10
CA ASN A 87 -11.88 -13.51 1.09
C ASN A 87 -13.32 -13.05 1.30
N VAL A 88 -13.51 -11.73 1.27
CA VAL A 88 -14.83 -11.07 1.24
C VAL A 88 -15.03 -10.52 -0.17
N THR A 89 -16.17 -10.79 -0.81
CA THR A 89 -16.38 -10.44 -2.22
C THR A 89 -17.70 -9.69 -2.43
N GLY A 90 -17.72 -8.85 -3.48
CA GLY A 90 -18.92 -8.18 -3.96
C GLY A 90 -19.65 -7.38 -2.89
N LYS A 91 -20.94 -7.58 -2.77
CA LYS A 91 -21.81 -6.83 -1.82
C LYS A 91 -21.44 -7.02 -0.35
N ALA A 92 -20.83 -8.15 0.01
CA ALA A 92 -20.40 -8.39 1.39
C ALA A 92 -19.30 -7.41 1.85
N VAL A 93 -18.55 -6.82 0.92
CA VAL A 93 -17.55 -5.79 1.21
C VAL A 93 -18.16 -4.54 1.86
N ASN A 94 -19.43 -4.23 1.56
CA ASN A 94 -20.13 -3.09 2.18
C ASN A 94 -20.26 -3.23 3.71
N ALA A 95 -20.40 -4.45 4.21
CA ALA A 95 -20.51 -4.72 5.64
C ALA A 95 -19.19 -4.43 6.40
N LEU A 96 -18.06 -4.36 5.70
CA LEU A 96 -16.76 -4.01 6.29
C LEU A 96 -16.67 -2.52 6.70
N GLY A 97 -17.55 -1.66 6.16
CA GLY A 97 -17.63 -0.23 6.50
C GLY A 97 -16.44 0.63 6.03
N TYR A 98 -15.55 0.10 5.18
CA TYR A 98 -14.35 0.78 4.69
C TYR A 98 -14.44 1.23 3.24
N TYR A 99 -15.45 0.76 2.51
CA TYR A 99 -15.66 1.05 1.11
C TYR A 99 -17.00 1.74 0.90
N PRO A 100 -17.08 2.77 0.05
CA PRO A 100 -18.35 3.41 -0.29
C PRO A 100 -19.33 2.38 -0.91
N ALA A 101 -20.55 2.37 -0.42
CA ALA A 101 -21.59 1.52 -0.98
C ALA A 101 -22.20 2.15 -2.25
N PRO A 102 -22.63 1.34 -3.26
CA PRO A 102 -22.44 -0.10 -3.35
C PRO A 102 -21.02 -0.46 -3.81
N SER A 103 -20.42 -1.51 -3.25
CA SER A 103 -19.17 -2.05 -3.76
C SER A 103 -19.41 -2.78 -5.10
N PRO A 104 -18.43 -2.74 -6.03
CA PRO A 104 -18.49 -3.52 -7.27
C PRO A 104 -18.67 -5.02 -7.00
N ASP A 105 -19.41 -5.71 -7.86
CA ASP A 105 -19.67 -7.15 -7.71
C ASP A 105 -18.38 -7.99 -7.84
N ASP A 106 -17.38 -7.49 -8.58
CA ASP A 106 -16.08 -8.11 -8.80
C ASP A 106 -15.01 -7.70 -7.77
N MET A 107 -15.39 -6.91 -6.76
CA MET A 107 -14.46 -6.52 -5.71
C MET A 107 -14.08 -7.71 -4.83
N VAL A 108 -12.79 -7.82 -4.55
CA VAL A 108 -12.23 -8.81 -3.64
C VAL A 108 -11.44 -8.09 -2.54
N VAL A 109 -11.69 -8.48 -1.29
CA VAL A 109 -10.94 -8.03 -0.12
C VAL A 109 -10.40 -9.26 0.61
N VAL A 110 -9.11 -9.30 0.83
CA VAL A 110 -8.49 -10.29 1.71
C VAL A 110 -8.59 -9.76 3.13
N GLN A 111 -9.31 -10.45 3.99
CA GLN A 111 -9.49 -10.12 5.40
C GLN A 111 -8.67 -11.06 6.28
N GLY A 112 -7.98 -10.48 7.28
CA GLY A 112 -7.35 -11.23 8.36
C GLY A 112 -7.96 -10.86 9.69
N ASP A 113 -8.24 -11.84 10.55
CA ASP A 113 -8.85 -11.61 11.83
C ASP A 113 -7.79 -11.40 12.91
N LEU A 114 -7.89 -10.29 13.65
CA LEU A 114 -7.06 -10.04 14.83
C LEU A 114 -7.51 -10.96 15.97
N PRO A 115 -6.62 -11.34 16.90
CA PRO A 115 -6.94 -12.21 18.03
C PRO A 115 -8.08 -11.66 18.91
N HIS A 116 -8.17 -10.34 19.02
CA HIS A 116 -9.21 -9.61 19.75
C HIS A 116 -9.37 -8.19 19.16
N PRO A 117 -10.50 -7.53 19.42
CA PRO A 117 -10.67 -6.13 19.06
C PRO A 117 -9.67 -5.24 19.81
N LEU A 118 -9.03 -4.29 19.13
CA LEU A 118 -8.04 -3.40 19.72
C LEU A 118 -8.66 -2.53 20.82
N ALA A 119 -8.01 -2.49 21.98
CA ALA A 119 -8.35 -1.61 23.10
C ALA A 119 -7.87 -0.17 22.88
N ALA A 120 -8.26 0.75 23.75
CA ALA A 120 -7.79 2.12 23.69
C ALA A 120 -6.25 2.20 23.93
N GLY A 121 -5.53 2.82 23.00
CA GLY A 121 -4.07 2.93 23.03
C GLY A 121 -3.33 1.67 22.57
N GLU A 122 -4.03 0.62 22.19
CA GLU A 122 -3.45 -0.58 21.61
C GLU A 122 -3.21 -0.42 20.10
N SER A 123 -2.20 -1.11 19.60
CA SER A 123 -1.90 -1.21 18.17
C SER A 123 -1.44 -2.60 17.82
N ALA A 124 -1.67 -3.02 16.58
CA ALA A 124 -1.09 -4.24 16.00
C ALA A 124 -0.28 -3.87 14.76
N ARG A 125 0.94 -4.40 14.65
CA ARG A 125 1.74 -4.33 13.43
C ARG A 125 1.49 -5.56 12.60
N VAL A 126 1.08 -5.37 11.37
CA VAL A 126 0.71 -6.49 10.51
C VAL A 126 1.49 -6.47 9.20
N ARG A 127 1.73 -7.66 8.67
CA ARG A 127 2.27 -7.90 7.34
C ARG A 127 1.28 -8.69 6.52
N VAL A 128 0.81 -8.10 5.43
CA VAL A 128 0.02 -8.79 4.40
C VAL A 128 0.95 -9.27 3.31
N ILE A 129 0.93 -10.55 2.98
CA ILE A 129 1.68 -11.15 1.88
C ILE A 129 0.69 -11.70 0.87
N GLU A 130 0.86 -11.34 -0.40
CA GLU A 130 -0.01 -11.76 -1.50
C GLU A 130 0.82 -11.94 -2.76
N THR A 131 0.36 -12.81 -3.66
CA THR A 131 0.86 -12.90 -5.02
C THR A 131 -0.22 -12.42 -5.97
N TYR A 132 0.10 -11.38 -6.75
CA TYR A 132 -0.78 -10.85 -7.79
C TYR A 132 -0.35 -11.38 -9.14
N THR A 133 -1.34 -11.79 -9.95
CA THR A 133 -1.20 -11.93 -11.40
C THR A 133 -1.91 -10.75 -12.05
N ASP A 134 -1.15 -9.91 -12.77
CA ASP A 134 -1.65 -8.65 -13.32
C ASP A 134 -0.93 -8.35 -14.64
N PRO A 135 -1.43 -8.88 -15.78
CA PRO A 135 -0.80 -8.71 -17.09
C PRO A 135 -0.89 -7.27 -17.63
N GLU A 136 -1.79 -6.45 -17.11
CA GLU A 136 -1.87 -5.04 -17.48
C GLU A 136 -0.74 -4.23 -16.84
N SER A 137 -0.47 -4.47 -15.56
CA SER A 137 0.59 -3.76 -14.83
C SER A 137 1.97 -4.36 -15.04
N TYR A 138 2.08 -5.66 -15.30
CA TYR A 138 3.35 -6.36 -15.42
C TYR A 138 3.39 -7.23 -16.67
N ARG A 139 4.19 -6.83 -17.65
CA ARG A 139 4.23 -7.46 -18.97
C ARG A 139 5.63 -7.55 -19.54
N ILE A 140 5.80 -8.42 -20.52
CA ILE A 140 7.00 -8.53 -21.35
C ILE A 140 6.64 -8.40 -22.81
N SER A 141 7.39 -7.61 -23.57
CA SER A 141 7.24 -7.47 -25.01
C SER A 141 8.62 -7.21 -25.64
N ASN A 142 8.93 -7.92 -26.74
CA ASN A 142 10.22 -7.78 -27.45
C ASN A 142 11.46 -7.89 -26.54
N GLY A 143 11.41 -8.78 -25.53
CA GLY A 143 12.51 -8.97 -24.59
C GLY A 143 12.66 -7.87 -23.53
N GLU A 144 11.75 -6.91 -23.49
CA GLU A 144 11.71 -5.85 -22.49
C GLU A 144 10.54 -6.08 -21.52
N LEU A 145 10.87 -6.11 -20.22
CA LEU A 145 9.92 -6.09 -19.12
C LEU A 145 9.41 -4.67 -18.93
N THR A 146 8.12 -4.51 -18.73
CA THR A 146 7.49 -3.27 -18.28
C THR A 146 6.68 -3.55 -17.02
N TRP A 147 6.89 -2.74 -15.98
CA TRP A 147 6.04 -2.69 -14.79
C TRP A 147 5.49 -1.27 -14.66
N ASP A 148 4.16 -1.16 -14.68
CA ASP A 148 3.40 0.08 -14.84
C ASP A 148 2.34 0.14 -13.75
N ARG A 149 2.55 1.00 -12.73
CA ARG A 149 1.68 0.98 -11.57
C ARG A 149 1.62 2.31 -10.84
N THR A 150 0.43 2.65 -10.33
CA THR A 150 0.24 3.76 -9.41
C THR A 150 0.49 3.30 -7.98
N LEU A 151 1.34 4.03 -7.26
CA LEU A 151 1.78 3.74 -5.89
C LEU A 151 1.17 4.77 -4.94
N ALA A 152 0.30 4.31 -4.05
CA ALA A 152 -0.45 5.16 -3.11
C ALA A 152 0.16 5.21 -1.70
N ARG A 153 1.26 4.51 -1.44
CA ARG A 153 1.87 4.45 -0.11
C ARG A 153 3.09 5.35 0.00
N PRO A 154 3.45 5.81 1.21
CA PRO A 154 4.62 6.66 1.38
C PRO A 154 5.94 6.00 0.99
N ARG A 155 6.10 4.72 1.30
CA ARG A 155 7.30 3.94 1.00
C ARG A 155 6.96 2.73 0.14
N ASN A 156 7.61 2.64 -1.00
CA ASN A 156 7.42 1.54 -1.94
C ASN A 156 8.78 1.05 -2.42
N THR A 157 8.95 -0.25 -2.49
CA THR A 157 10.14 -0.89 -3.03
C THR A 157 9.74 -1.83 -4.16
N VAL A 158 10.43 -1.78 -5.28
CA VAL A 158 10.29 -2.73 -6.38
C VAL A 158 11.60 -3.47 -6.56
N VAL A 159 11.54 -4.80 -6.53
CA VAL A 159 12.69 -5.69 -6.73
C VAL A 159 12.53 -6.39 -8.08
N LEU A 160 13.48 -6.17 -8.99
CA LEU A 160 13.48 -6.80 -10.30
C LEU A 160 13.76 -8.31 -10.21
N PRO A 161 13.33 -9.11 -11.19
CA PRO A 161 13.75 -10.50 -11.27
C PRO A 161 15.27 -10.62 -11.42
N ALA A 162 15.84 -11.72 -11.01
CA ALA A 162 17.28 -11.97 -11.14
C ALA A 162 17.72 -11.90 -12.62
N GLY A 163 18.86 -11.25 -12.88
CA GLY A 163 19.41 -11.08 -14.22
C GLY A 163 18.80 -9.95 -15.06
N TRP A 164 17.83 -9.19 -14.50
CA TRP A 164 17.22 -8.07 -15.18
C TRP A 164 17.84 -6.74 -14.76
N PHE A 165 18.05 -5.86 -15.73
CA PHE A 165 18.70 -4.55 -15.56
C PHE A 165 17.76 -3.43 -15.98
N LEU A 166 17.63 -2.43 -15.12
CA LEU A 166 16.82 -1.24 -15.37
C LEU A 166 17.31 -0.51 -16.62
N THR A 167 16.39 -0.21 -17.54
CA THR A 167 16.64 0.62 -18.72
C THR A 167 15.93 1.96 -18.64
N GLU A 168 14.80 2.05 -17.95
CA GLU A 168 14.01 3.27 -17.79
C GLU A 168 13.25 3.26 -16.46
N VAL A 169 13.10 4.40 -15.84
CA VAL A 169 12.17 4.65 -14.74
C VAL A 169 11.68 6.10 -14.81
N THR A 170 10.35 6.29 -14.70
CA THR A 170 9.72 7.61 -14.87
C THR A 170 9.75 8.49 -13.63
N VAL A 171 10.08 7.93 -12.47
CA VAL A 171 10.11 8.64 -11.18
C VAL A 171 11.46 8.41 -10.51
N PRO A 172 12.09 9.44 -9.92
CA PRO A 172 13.35 9.26 -9.18
C PRO A 172 13.23 8.17 -8.10
N ALA A 173 14.26 7.31 -8.01
CA ALA A 173 14.32 6.22 -7.05
C ALA A 173 15.73 6.08 -6.47
N ILE A 174 15.83 5.56 -5.25
CA ILE A 174 17.10 5.09 -4.69
C ILE A 174 17.32 3.67 -5.22
N ILE A 175 18.44 3.46 -5.91
CA ILE A 175 18.78 2.17 -6.50
C ILE A 175 19.83 1.47 -5.64
N SER A 176 19.60 0.19 -5.34
CA SER A 176 20.54 -0.68 -4.62
C SER A 176 20.38 -2.13 -5.07
N LEU A 177 21.20 -3.01 -4.55
CA LEU A 177 21.02 -4.45 -4.69
C LEU A 177 20.46 -5.04 -3.40
N ASP A 178 19.62 -6.07 -3.53
CA ASP A 178 19.25 -6.91 -2.40
C ASP A 178 20.37 -7.94 -2.08
N PRO A 179 20.26 -8.72 -1.00
CA PRO A 179 21.27 -9.73 -0.65
C PRO A 179 21.51 -10.80 -1.74
N ASP A 180 20.50 -11.03 -2.60
CA ASP A 180 20.59 -12.00 -3.71
C ASP A 180 21.15 -11.35 -5.00
N GLY A 181 21.57 -10.08 -4.95
CA GLY A 181 22.11 -9.34 -6.09
C GLY A 181 21.06 -8.83 -7.07
N ARG A 182 19.78 -8.85 -6.72
CA ARG A 182 18.70 -8.31 -7.56
C ARG A 182 18.61 -6.80 -7.40
N LEU A 183 18.30 -6.11 -8.49
CA LEU A 183 18.13 -4.66 -8.49
C LEU A 183 16.87 -4.27 -7.71
N MET A 184 17.03 -3.33 -6.79
CA MET A 184 15.97 -2.83 -5.92
C MET A 184 15.84 -1.32 -6.10
N LEU A 185 14.60 -0.86 -6.39
CA LEU A 185 14.25 0.54 -6.53
C LEU A 185 13.34 0.94 -5.37
N ARG A 186 13.76 1.95 -4.61
CA ARG A 186 12.96 2.51 -3.51
C ARG A 186 12.41 3.87 -3.89
N PHE A 187 11.09 4.00 -3.77
CA PHE A 187 10.33 5.22 -4.00
C PHE A 187 9.81 5.75 -2.67
N ASN A 188 10.09 7.01 -2.38
CA ASN A 188 9.58 7.69 -1.20
C ASN A 188 8.68 8.86 -1.64
N ASN A 189 7.40 8.78 -1.31
CA ASN A 189 6.44 9.85 -1.55
C ASN A 189 5.87 10.35 -0.21
N PRO A 190 6.41 11.43 0.36
CA PRO A 190 5.92 12.00 1.61
C PRO A 190 4.60 12.78 1.45
N ARG A 191 4.14 12.99 0.21
CA ARG A 191 2.90 13.74 -0.08
C ARG A 191 1.67 12.85 0.06
N ASN A 192 0.49 13.47 0.07
CA ASN A 192 -0.80 12.76 0.14
C ASN A 192 -1.38 12.36 -1.22
N ASP A 193 -0.60 12.50 -2.29
CA ASP A 193 -0.96 12.06 -3.63
C ASP A 193 -0.38 10.67 -3.95
N GLU A 194 -0.78 10.15 -5.08
CA GLU A 194 -0.22 8.94 -5.67
C GLU A 194 0.88 9.28 -6.67
N ILE A 195 1.84 8.39 -6.85
CA ILE A 195 2.84 8.49 -7.91
C ILE A 195 2.62 7.38 -8.93
N HIS A 196 2.62 7.73 -10.21
CA HIS A 196 2.57 6.76 -11.30
C HIS A 196 4.00 6.41 -11.71
N VAL A 197 4.34 5.14 -11.58
CA VAL A 197 5.67 4.62 -11.87
C VAL A 197 5.60 3.67 -13.04
N VAL A 198 6.36 3.98 -14.08
CA VAL A 198 6.67 3.04 -15.16
C VAL A 198 8.16 2.73 -15.08
N LEU A 199 8.49 1.45 -14.96
CA LEU A 199 9.87 0.98 -15.09
C LEU A 199 9.97 -0.02 -16.23
N LYS A 200 11.12 0.02 -16.94
CA LYS A 200 11.46 -0.94 -17.97
C LYS A 200 12.81 -1.58 -17.65
N ALA A 201 12.94 -2.83 -18.01
CA ALA A 201 14.17 -3.59 -17.78
C ALA A 201 14.39 -4.61 -18.90
N LYS A 202 15.66 -4.98 -19.09
CA LYS A 202 16.08 -6.03 -20.04
C LYS A 202 16.88 -7.10 -19.32
N HIS A 203 16.77 -8.32 -19.81
CA HIS A 203 17.61 -9.42 -19.36
C HIS A 203 19.00 -9.32 -20.04
N ARG A 204 20.05 -9.58 -19.30
CA ARG A 204 21.41 -9.77 -19.85
C ARG A 204 21.61 -11.16 -20.36
#